data_bd06bbeb93558059b58764b95d626405
#
_entry.id   bd06bbeb93558059b58764b95d626405
#
_cell.length_a   1.000
_cell.length_b   1.000
_cell.length_c   1.000
_cell.angle_alpha   90.00
_cell.angle_beta   90.00
_cell.angle_gamma   90.00
#
_symmetry.space_group_name_H-M   'P 1'
#
loop_
_entity.id
_entity.type
_entity.pdbx_description
1 polymer ?
#
loop_
_entity_poly.entity_id
_entity_poly.type
_entity_poly.pdbx_seq_one_letter_code
_entity_poly.pdbx_strand_id
1 'polypeptide(L)'
;MVRVYVGEELYEEASLYMDRTIVIEQDNGCRNEVRIEKGRVYMAFSTCENQNCVNQGEMTPDNIASRALSNWIICLPNRVTVELGEG
;
A
#
# COMPACT_ATOMS: atom_id res chain seq x y z
N MET A 1 -7.75 -4.48 8.38
CA MET A 1 -8.05 -3.16 7.81
C MET A 1 -6.82 -2.61 7.10
N VAL A 2 -7.01 -2.14 5.89
CA VAL A 2 -5.93 -1.55 5.08
C VAL A 2 -6.03 -0.03 5.20
N ARG A 3 -4.93 0.62 5.56
CA ARG A 3 -4.88 2.08 5.64
C ARG A 3 -3.80 2.60 4.71
N VAL A 4 -4.15 3.60 3.91
CA VAL A 4 -3.24 4.25 2.99
C VAL A 4 -3.00 5.67 3.46
N TYR A 5 -1.73 6.05 3.58
CA TYR A 5 -1.34 7.39 4.01
C TYR A 5 -0.59 8.09 2.90
N VAL A 6 -0.82 9.39 2.76
CA VAL A 6 -0.02 10.26 1.90
C VAL A 6 0.66 11.27 2.83
N GLY A 7 1.97 11.21 2.91
CA GLY A 7 2.68 11.95 3.94
C GLY A 7 2.26 11.44 5.31
N GLU A 8 1.77 12.32 6.14
CA GLU A 8 1.30 11.97 7.49
C GLU A 8 -0.23 11.86 7.58
N GLU A 9 -0.92 12.06 6.46
CA GLU A 9 -2.39 12.08 6.47
C GLU A 9 -2.98 10.76 5.98
N LEU A 10 -4.02 10.31 6.66
CA LEU A 10 -4.78 9.14 6.23
C LEU A 10 -5.55 9.51 4.96
N TYR A 11 -5.25 8.82 3.88
CA TYR A 11 -5.88 9.05 2.58
C TYR A 11 -7.12 8.18 2.39
N GLU A 12 -7.01 6.91 2.73
CA GLU A 12 -8.10 5.94 2.51
C GLU A 12 -7.97 4.80 3.51
N GLU A 13 -9.12 4.24 3.89
CA GLU A 13 -9.18 3.06 4.75
C GLU A 13 -10.13 2.07 4.11
N ALA A 14 -9.77 0.79 4.04
CA ALA A 14 -10.55 -0.22 3.35
C ALA A 14 -10.43 -1.58 4.01
N SER A 15 -11.44 -2.43 3.77
CA SER A 15 -11.42 -3.80 4.26
C SER A 15 -10.48 -4.65 3.41
N LEU A 16 -9.66 -5.48 4.07
CA LEU A 16 -8.81 -6.44 3.38
C LEU A 16 -9.63 -7.51 2.63
N TYR A 17 -10.87 -7.69 3.02
CA TYR A 17 -11.71 -8.75 2.48
C TYR A 17 -12.67 -8.29 1.37
N MET A 18 -12.53 -7.05 0.94
CA MET A 18 -13.27 -6.51 -0.19
C MET A 18 -12.31 -6.11 -1.30
N ASP A 19 -12.38 -6.83 -2.41
CA ASP A 19 -11.50 -6.56 -3.55
C ASP A 19 -11.75 -5.15 -4.09
N ARG A 20 -10.67 -4.37 -4.23
CA ARG A 20 -10.75 -3.03 -4.81
C ARG A 20 -9.36 -2.50 -5.15
N THR A 21 -9.33 -1.48 -5.99
CA THR A 21 -8.11 -0.73 -6.27
C THR A 21 -8.26 0.67 -5.70
N ILE A 22 -7.29 1.09 -4.91
CA ILE A 22 -7.24 2.45 -4.38
C ILE A 22 -6.22 3.21 -5.21
N VAL A 23 -6.66 4.25 -5.90
CA VAL A 23 -5.81 5.07 -6.74
C VAL A 23 -5.43 6.33 -5.97
N ILE A 24 -4.14 6.59 -5.85
CA ILE A 24 -3.61 7.78 -5.18
C ILE A 24 -2.94 8.64 -6.24
N GLU A 25 -3.55 9.78 -6.54
CA GLU A 25 -2.96 10.76 -7.45
C GLU A 25 -2.66 12.02 -6.69
N GLN A 26 -1.47 12.56 -6.88
CA GLN A 26 -1.02 13.77 -6.20
C GLN A 26 -0.81 14.89 -7.22
N ASP A 27 -0.87 16.13 -6.74
CA ASP A 27 -0.76 17.32 -7.60
C ASP A 27 0.59 17.40 -8.33
N ASN A 28 1.62 16.76 -7.78
CA ASN A 28 2.97 16.76 -8.38
C ASN A 28 3.12 15.71 -9.48
N GLY A 29 2.06 15.02 -9.87
CA GLY A 29 2.10 14.00 -10.90
C GLY A 29 2.41 12.60 -10.41
N CYS A 30 2.68 12.43 -9.14
CA CYS A 30 2.92 11.10 -8.57
C CYS A 30 1.62 10.30 -8.52
N ARG A 31 1.71 9.04 -8.90
CA ARG A 31 0.55 8.15 -8.90
C ARG A 31 0.94 6.78 -8.32
N ASN A 32 0.10 6.26 -7.46
CA ASN A 32 0.22 4.92 -6.92
C ASN A 32 -1.14 4.23 -7.01
N GLU A 33 -1.11 2.92 -7.20
CA GLU A 33 -2.32 2.10 -7.17
C GLU A 33 -2.10 0.96 -6.20
N VAL A 34 -2.95 0.91 -5.19
CA VAL A 34 -2.94 -0.14 -4.17
C VAL A 34 -4.05 -1.11 -4.49
N ARG A 35 -3.72 -2.38 -4.67
CA ARG A 35 -4.71 -3.40 -4.99
C ARG A 35 -4.97 -4.27 -3.77
N ILE A 36 -6.25 -4.45 -3.46
CA ILE A 36 -6.70 -5.40 -2.45
C ILE A 36 -7.46 -6.49 -3.19
N GLU A 37 -7.01 -7.74 -3.06
CA GLU A 37 -7.73 -8.86 -3.65
C GLU A 37 -7.45 -10.15 -2.88
N LYS A 38 -8.52 -10.91 -2.66
CA LYS A 38 -8.43 -12.24 -2.04
C LYS A 38 -7.64 -12.27 -0.73
N GLY A 39 -7.86 -11.27 0.12
CA GLY A 39 -7.24 -11.21 1.44
C GLY A 39 -5.77 -10.78 1.43
N ARG A 40 -5.32 -10.12 0.36
CA ARG A 40 -3.97 -9.61 0.26
C ARG A 40 -3.98 -8.18 -0.28
N VAL A 41 -2.95 -7.42 0.07
CA VAL A 41 -2.80 -6.05 -0.38
C VAL A 41 -1.38 -5.84 -0.88
N TYR A 42 -1.24 -5.13 -1.98
CA TYR A 42 0.08 -4.86 -2.58
C TYR A 42 0.04 -3.58 -3.40
N MET A 43 1.23 -3.03 -3.66
CA MET A 43 1.36 -1.87 -4.54
C MET A 43 1.39 -2.37 -5.97
N ALA A 44 0.28 -2.20 -6.70
CA ALA A 44 0.14 -2.71 -8.06
C ALA A 44 0.84 -1.83 -9.10
N PHE A 45 0.92 -0.52 -8.82
CA PHE A 45 1.52 0.44 -9.75
C PHE A 45 2.10 1.63 -8.98
N SER A 46 3.22 2.15 -9.45
CA SER A 46 3.80 3.37 -8.91
C SER A 46 4.62 4.09 -9.98
N THR A 47 4.61 5.42 -9.93
CA THR A 47 5.44 6.25 -10.81
C THR A 47 6.85 6.46 -10.25
N CYS A 48 7.17 5.92 -9.08
CA CYS A 48 8.51 6.07 -8.52
C CYS A 48 9.55 5.35 -9.39
N GLU A 49 10.75 5.94 -9.49
CA GLU A 49 11.77 5.41 -10.39
C GLU A 49 12.31 4.05 -9.98
N ASN A 50 12.53 3.85 -8.69
CA ASN A 50 13.16 2.62 -8.20
C ASN A 50 12.19 1.43 -8.07
N GLN A 51 10.90 1.67 -8.09
CA GLN A 51 9.87 0.63 -7.96
C GLN A 51 9.99 -0.22 -6.69
N ASN A 52 10.66 0.29 -5.66
CA ASN A 52 10.85 -0.48 -4.43
C ASN A 52 9.53 -0.84 -3.76
N CYS A 53 8.55 0.08 -3.79
CA CYS A 53 7.24 -0.18 -3.19
C CYS A 53 6.53 -1.35 -3.87
N VAL A 54 6.62 -1.43 -5.20
CA VAL A 54 6.03 -2.54 -5.96
C VAL A 54 6.76 -3.84 -5.63
N ASN A 55 8.08 -3.78 -5.53
CA ASN A 55 8.93 -4.95 -5.27
C ASN A 55 8.85 -5.45 -3.83
N GLN A 56 8.24 -4.70 -2.92
CA GLN A 56 8.05 -5.15 -1.54
C GLN A 56 7.05 -6.30 -1.45
N GLY A 57 6.26 -6.51 -2.50
CA GLY A 57 5.37 -7.64 -2.57
C GLY A 57 4.09 -7.46 -1.76
N GLU A 58 3.34 -8.53 -1.63
CA GLU A 58 2.04 -8.50 -0.98
C GLU A 58 2.13 -8.63 0.53
N MET A 59 1.12 -8.11 1.22
CA MET A 59 0.91 -8.30 2.65
C MET A 59 -0.34 -9.13 2.87
N THR A 60 -0.23 -10.13 3.71
CA THR A 60 -1.37 -10.91 4.21
C THR A 60 -1.24 -11.01 5.72
N PRO A 61 -2.33 -11.32 6.44
CA PRO A 61 -2.20 -11.53 7.89
C PRO A 61 -1.19 -12.62 8.25
N ASP A 62 -0.95 -13.57 7.35
CA ASP A 62 -0.06 -14.70 7.61
C ASP A 62 1.41 -14.38 7.33
N ASN A 63 1.71 -13.41 6.46
CA ASN A 63 3.10 -13.16 6.06
C ASN A 63 3.73 -11.92 6.68
N ILE A 64 2.96 -11.05 7.32
CA ILE A 64 3.49 -9.78 7.81
C ILE A 64 4.59 -9.96 8.84
N ALA A 65 4.55 -11.04 9.62
CA ALA A 65 5.57 -11.30 10.63
C ALA A 65 6.93 -11.66 10.02
N SER A 66 6.96 -12.14 8.78
CA SER A 66 8.19 -12.57 8.12
C SER A 66 8.71 -11.58 7.10
N ARG A 67 7.99 -10.48 6.85
CA ARG A 67 8.41 -9.45 5.90
C ARG A 67 9.40 -8.48 6.55
N ALA A 68 10.33 -7.98 5.73
CA ALA A 68 11.32 -7.00 6.19
C ALA A 68 10.68 -5.73 6.77
N LEU A 69 9.61 -5.24 6.12
CA LEU A 69 8.88 -4.06 6.58
C LEU A 69 7.62 -4.42 7.37
N SER A 70 7.50 -5.68 7.78
CA SER A 70 6.39 -6.15 8.58
C SER A 70 5.04 -5.85 7.92
N ASN A 71 4.18 -5.07 8.57
CA ASN A 71 2.83 -4.76 8.05
C ASN A 71 2.78 -3.46 7.24
N TRP A 72 3.92 -3.05 6.65
CA TRP A 72 4.00 -1.81 5.88
C TRP A 72 4.50 -2.04 4.46
N ILE A 73 3.97 -1.24 3.51
CA ILE A 73 4.54 -1.03 2.20
C ILE A 73 4.81 0.46 2.10
N ILE A 74 6.05 0.84 1.80
CA ILE A 74 6.47 2.23 1.84
C ILE A 74 7.02 2.65 0.49
N CYS A 75 6.43 3.69 -0.12
CA CYS A 75 6.92 4.34 -1.32
C CYS A 75 7.48 5.69 -0.92
N LEU A 76 8.78 5.75 -0.60
CA LEU A 76 9.42 6.98 -0.14
C LEU A 76 9.38 8.11 -1.18
N PRO A 77 9.70 7.86 -2.47
CA PRO A 77 9.67 8.95 -3.45
C PRO A 77 8.31 9.63 -3.57
N ASN A 78 7.23 8.87 -3.50
CA ASN A 78 5.88 9.41 -3.64
C ASN A 78 5.23 9.71 -2.29
N ARG A 79 5.90 9.36 -1.19
CA ARG A 79 5.41 9.56 0.18
C ARG A 79 4.07 8.86 0.44
N VAL A 80 3.92 7.68 -0.13
CA VAL A 80 2.73 6.84 0.06
C VAL A 80 3.10 5.65 0.94
N THR A 81 2.28 5.38 1.94
CA THR A 81 2.48 4.27 2.87
C THR A 81 1.19 3.47 2.97
N VAL A 82 1.31 2.15 2.93
CA VAL A 82 0.18 1.24 3.11
C VAL A 82 0.44 0.41 4.36
N GLU A 83 -0.55 0.39 5.25
CA GLU A 83 -0.47 -0.37 6.49
C GLU A 83 -1.55 -1.45 6.50
N LEU A 84 -1.19 -2.67 6.85
CA LEU A 84 -2.16 -3.72 7.15
C LEU A 84 -2.29 -3.80 8.66
N GLY A 85 -3.35 -3.21 9.18
CA GLY A 85 -3.63 -3.17 10.61
C GLY A 85 -4.68 -4.18 11.01
N GLU A 86 -4.88 -4.32 12.32
CA GLU A 86 -5.94 -5.13 12.87
C GLU A 86 -7.25 -4.36 12.89
N GLY A 87 -8.33 -5.07 12.86
CA GLY A 87 -9.69 -4.51 12.99
C GLY A 87 -10.55 -4.67 11.78
#